data_ae5689795d20739b19ea2d8b3af2caee
#
_entry.id   ae5689795d20739b19ea2d8b3af2caee
#
_cell.length_a   1.000
_cell.length_b   1.000
_cell.length_c   1.000
_cell.angle_alpha   90.00
_cell.angle_beta   90.00
_cell.angle_gamma   90.00
#
_symmetry.space_group_name_H-M   'P 1'
#
loop_
_entity.id
_entity.type
_entity.pdbx_description
1 polymer ?
#
loop_
_entity_poly.entity_id
_entity_poly.type
_entity_poly.pdbx_seq_one_letter_code
_entity_poly.pdbx_strand_id
1 'polypeptide(L)'
;MTWYYDGVPFEDSGTHFGFVYLIENLSTGRKYIGRKYFTCAGYRQINGKKKKIRKPSDWQDYYGSNDTLKREVAAAGESNYRRIILHLCKSKSECSYWETYEIIS
;
A
#
# COMPACT_ATOMS: atom_id res chain seq x y z
N MET A 1 -7.25 7.72 -7.82
CA MET A 1 -7.79 6.35 -7.88
C MET A 1 -7.85 5.74 -6.49
N THR A 2 -8.94 5.07 -6.21
CA THR A 2 -9.29 4.61 -4.86
C THR A 2 -8.74 3.21 -4.56
N TRP A 3 -8.38 2.99 -3.32
CA TRP A 3 -8.21 1.64 -2.78
C TRP A 3 -9.56 1.08 -2.38
N TYR A 4 -9.75 -0.22 -2.58
CA TYR A 4 -10.97 -0.93 -2.17
C TYR A 4 -10.65 -1.99 -1.13
N TYR A 5 -11.49 -2.08 -0.11
CA TYR A 5 -11.43 -3.13 0.90
C TYR A 5 -12.80 -3.75 1.04
N ASP A 6 -12.88 -5.07 0.85
CA ASP A 6 -14.14 -5.82 0.92
C ASP A 6 -15.22 -5.23 -0.01
N GLY A 7 -14.80 -4.78 -1.20
CA GLY A 7 -15.70 -4.22 -2.21
C GLY A 7 -16.13 -2.77 -1.97
N VAL A 8 -15.61 -2.12 -0.93
CA VAL A 8 -15.99 -0.76 -0.54
C VAL A 8 -14.77 0.17 -0.64
N PRO A 9 -14.93 1.41 -1.10
CA PRO A 9 -13.84 2.38 -1.09
C PRO A 9 -13.24 2.55 0.30
N PHE A 10 -11.91 2.50 0.39
CA PHE A 10 -11.16 2.61 1.64
C PHE A 10 -10.39 3.93 1.63
N GLU A 11 -10.74 4.83 2.52
CA GLU A 11 -10.17 6.19 2.55
C GLU A 11 -9.51 6.55 3.89
N ASP A 12 -9.85 5.83 4.96
CA ASP A 12 -9.37 6.12 6.31
C ASP A 12 -8.64 4.92 6.87
N SER A 13 -7.35 5.10 7.16
CA SER A 13 -6.51 4.05 7.73
C SER A 13 -6.90 3.68 9.18
N GLY A 14 -7.60 4.55 9.88
CA GLY A 14 -8.00 4.33 11.27
C GLY A 14 -6.79 4.07 12.16
N THR A 15 -6.85 2.98 12.93
CA THR A 15 -5.77 2.55 13.83
C THR A 15 -4.88 1.45 13.23
N HIS A 16 -5.08 1.10 11.96
CA HIS A 16 -4.29 0.05 11.32
C HIS A 16 -2.87 0.51 11.05
N PHE A 17 -1.93 -0.43 11.13
CA PHE A 17 -0.51 -0.19 10.87
C PHE A 17 -0.18 -0.19 9.38
N GLY A 18 -0.75 -1.12 8.65
CA GLY A 18 -0.49 -1.30 7.23
C GLY A 18 -1.49 -2.23 6.58
N PHE A 19 -1.19 -2.63 5.35
CA PHE A 19 -2.06 -3.52 4.60
C PHE A 19 -1.27 -4.36 3.61
N VAL A 20 -1.86 -5.49 3.24
CA VAL A 20 -1.42 -6.33 2.13
C VAL A 20 -2.37 -6.08 0.98
N TYR A 21 -1.82 -5.88 -0.21
CA TYR A 21 -2.61 -5.42 -1.36
C TYR A 21 -2.44 -6.32 -2.58
N LEU A 22 -3.41 -6.19 -3.47
CA LEU A 22 -3.36 -6.73 -4.82
C LEU A 22 -3.63 -5.58 -5.79
N ILE A 23 -2.74 -5.43 -6.77
CA ILE A 23 -2.94 -4.48 -7.87
C ILE A 23 -3.10 -5.31 -9.15
N GLU A 24 -4.23 -5.14 -9.83
CA GLU A 24 -4.57 -5.91 -11.01
C GLU A 24 -4.60 -5.03 -12.24
N ASN A 25 -3.92 -5.49 -13.29
CA ASN A 25 -4.03 -4.91 -14.63
C ASN A 25 -5.28 -5.50 -15.30
N LEU A 26 -6.28 -4.65 -15.53
CA LEU A 26 -7.57 -5.09 -16.04
C LEU A 26 -7.53 -5.55 -17.50
N SER A 27 -6.53 -5.10 -18.27
CA SER A 27 -6.36 -5.52 -19.68
C SER A 27 -5.72 -6.89 -19.80
N THR A 28 -4.76 -7.22 -18.95
CA THR A 28 -3.98 -8.46 -19.04
C THR A 28 -4.34 -9.50 -17.98
N GLY A 29 -5.02 -9.09 -16.92
CA GLY A 29 -5.29 -9.92 -15.76
C GLY A 29 -4.08 -10.11 -14.83
N ARG A 30 -2.97 -9.46 -15.13
CA ARG A 30 -1.74 -9.59 -14.33
C ARG A 30 -1.93 -8.97 -12.96
N LYS A 31 -1.46 -9.66 -11.92
CA LYS A 31 -1.64 -9.29 -10.53
C LYS A 31 -0.31 -9.10 -9.82
N TYR A 32 -0.26 -8.11 -8.95
CA TYR A 32 0.90 -7.80 -8.12
C TYR A 32 0.45 -7.79 -6.66
N ILE A 33 1.15 -8.52 -5.81
CA ILE A 33 0.88 -8.61 -4.38
C ILE A 33 2.05 -8.00 -3.61
N GLY A 34 1.74 -7.20 -2.60
CA GLY A 34 2.75 -6.57 -1.76
C GLY A 34 2.15 -6.05 -0.47
N ARG A 35 2.97 -5.32 0.27
CA ARG A 35 2.53 -4.68 1.52
C ARG A 35 2.91 -3.20 1.52
N LYS A 36 2.14 -2.41 2.26
CA LYS A 36 2.39 -0.98 2.45
C LYS A 36 2.00 -0.59 3.86
N TYR A 37 2.77 0.29 4.47
CA TYR A 37 2.45 0.84 5.78
C TYR A 37 1.75 2.18 5.63
N PHE A 38 0.80 2.47 6.50
CA PHE A 38 0.07 3.75 6.49
C PHE A 38 0.93 4.91 6.96
N THR A 39 1.99 4.62 7.75
CA THR A 39 2.93 5.62 8.22
C THR A 39 4.34 5.22 7.87
N CYS A 40 5.22 6.20 7.82
CA CYS A 40 6.65 5.98 7.59
C CYS A 40 7.47 6.78 8.60
N ALA A 41 8.76 6.43 8.70
CA ALA A 41 9.69 7.16 9.56
C ALA A 41 9.93 8.56 9.02
N GLY A 42 10.01 9.52 9.93
CA GLY A 42 10.37 10.90 9.65
C GLY A 42 11.11 11.50 10.83
N TYR A 43 11.50 12.75 10.70
CA TYR A 43 12.20 13.47 11.75
C TYR A 43 11.55 14.82 11.95
N ARG A 44 11.47 15.22 13.23
CA ARG A 44 11.00 16.57 13.61
C ARG A 44 12.07 17.20 14.48
N GLN A 45 12.35 18.46 14.22
CA GLN A 45 13.27 19.23 15.06
C GLN A 45 12.51 19.82 16.24
N ILE A 46 12.89 19.39 17.45
CA ILE A 46 12.29 19.87 18.70
C ILE A 46 13.43 20.35 19.60
N ASN A 47 13.39 21.62 20.01
CA ASN A 47 14.44 22.24 20.85
C ASN A 47 15.86 22.04 20.28
N GLY A 48 16.02 22.19 18.96
CA GLY A 48 17.30 22.05 18.30
C GLY A 48 17.77 20.60 18.11
N LYS A 49 16.99 19.61 18.52
CA LYS A 49 17.32 18.19 18.38
C LYS A 49 16.40 17.52 17.39
N LYS A 50 16.93 16.65 16.53
CA LYS A 50 16.15 15.78 15.66
C LYS A 50 15.54 14.65 16.48
N LYS A 51 14.22 14.54 16.45
CA LYS A 51 13.49 13.40 17.02
C LYS A 51 12.87 12.58 15.90
N LYS A 52 12.99 11.26 16.02
CA LYS A 52 12.35 10.31 15.11
C LYS A 52 10.86 10.28 15.41
N ILE A 53 10.05 10.48 14.37
CA ILE A 53 8.59 10.45 14.46
C ILE A 53 8.01 9.53 13.40
N ARG A 54 6.72 9.18 13.54
CA ARG A 54 5.95 8.53 12.49
C ARG A 54 5.09 9.59 11.80
N LYS A 55 5.04 9.54 10.48
CA LYS A 55 4.23 10.46 9.67
C LYS A 55 3.44 9.67 8.63
N PRO A 56 2.34 10.21 8.11
CA PRO A 56 1.59 9.53 7.05
C PRO A 56 2.49 9.22 5.86
N SER A 57 2.31 8.02 5.29
CA SER A 57 3.00 7.61 4.06
C SER A 57 2.21 8.07 2.84
N ASP A 58 2.73 7.78 1.66
CA ASP A 58 2.09 8.04 0.38
C ASP A 58 1.12 6.93 -0.06
N TRP A 59 0.56 6.18 0.89
CA TRP A 59 -0.24 4.98 0.60
C TRP A 59 -1.42 5.23 -0.34
N GLN A 60 -2.01 6.42 -0.28
CA GLN A 60 -3.18 6.76 -1.10
C GLN A 60 -2.84 6.79 -2.60
N ASP A 61 -1.61 7.21 -2.94
CA ASP A 61 -1.14 7.33 -4.31
C ASP A 61 -0.20 6.19 -4.73
N TYR A 62 -0.07 5.17 -3.88
CA TYR A 62 0.92 4.11 -4.03
C TYR A 62 0.47 3.04 -5.04
N TYR A 63 1.34 2.70 -5.99
CA TYR A 63 1.14 1.67 -7.00
C TYR A 63 2.23 0.59 -6.95
N GLY A 64 2.62 0.18 -5.75
CA GLY A 64 3.62 -0.85 -5.56
C GLY A 64 5.05 -0.34 -5.61
N SER A 65 6.00 -1.21 -5.24
CA SER A 65 7.43 -0.90 -5.24
C SER A 65 8.13 -1.33 -6.53
N ASN A 66 7.42 -2.01 -7.43
CA ASN A 66 7.96 -2.50 -8.69
C ASN A 66 8.01 -1.39 -9.73
N ASP A 67 9.20 -1.05 -10.20
CA ASP A 67 9.40 0.01 -11.19
C ASP A 67 8.72 -0.28 -12.53
N THR A 68 8.66 -1.55 -12.92
CA THR A 68 7.97 -1.98 -14.13
C THR A 68 6.48 -1.69 -14.02
N LEU A 69 5.86 -2.02 -12.88
CA LEU A 69 4.46 -1.73 -12.63
C LEU A 69 4.19 -0.23 -12.66
N LYS A 70 5.03 0.58 -12.03
CA LYS A 70 4.88 2.04 -12.04
C LYS A 70 4.91 2.62 -13.44
N ARG A 71 5.81 2.11 -14.31
CA ARG A 71 5.89 2.51 -15.72
C ARG A 71 4.65 2.08 -16.50
N GLU A 72 4.16 0.87 -16.27
CA GLU A 72 2.95 0.36 -16.91
C GLU A 72 1.72 1.21 -16.55
N VAL A 73 1.59 1.58 -15.27
CA VAL A 73 0.50 2.44 -14.80
C VAL A 73 0.57 3.82 -15.46
N ALA A 74 1.77 4.40 -15.55
CA ALA A 74 1.98 5.70 -16.18
C ALA A 74 1.62 5.68 -17.68
N ALA A 75 1.95 4.58 -18.36
CA ALA A 75 1.70 4.44 -19.79
C ALA A 75 0.23 4.12 -20.12
N ALA A 76 -0.39 3.22 -19.37
CA ALA A 76 -1.75 2.73 -19.64
C ALA A 76 -2.85 3.55 -18.97
N GLY A 77 -2.50 4.34 -17.94
CA GLY A 77 -3.45 5.11 -17.15
C GLY A 77 -3.99 4.33 -15.96
N GLU A 78 -4.30 5.05 -14.88
CA GLU A 78 -4.75 4.47 -13.62
C GLU A 78 -6.07 3.71 -13.74
N SER A 79 -6.95 4.14 -14.66
CA SER A 79 -8.24 3.49 -14.87
C SER A 79 -8.14 2.05 -15.37
N ASN A 80 -6.97 1.66 -15.91
CA ASN A 80 -6.70 0.30 -16.35
C ASN A 80 -6.30 -0.64 -15.20
N TYR A 81 -6.24 -0.16 -13.99
CA TYR A 81 -5.80 -0.90 -12.82
C TYR A 81 -6.82 -0.84 -11.70
N ARG A 82 -6.85 -1.90 -10.90
CA ARG A 82 -7.66 -1.98 -9.69
C ARG A 82 -6.75 -2.26 -8.50
N ARG A 83 -6.90 -1.47 -7.44
CA ARG A 83 -6.14 -1.63 -6.20
C ARG A 83 -7.06 -2.14 -5.11
N ILE A 84 -6.74 -3.31 -4.58
CA ILE A 84 -7.55 -3.98 -3.57
C ILE A 84 -6.71 -4.23 -2.34
N ILE A 85 -7.24 -3.88 -1.17
CA ILE A 85 -6.66 -4.27 0.10
C ILE A 85 -7.17 -5.65 0.46
N LEU A 86 -6.25 -6.60 0.59
CA LEU A 86 -6.58 -7.99 0.96
C LEU A 86 -6.66 -8.18 2.46
N HIS A 87 -5.73 -7.56 3.20
CA HIS A 87 -5.67 -7.65 4.66
C HIS A 87 -5.26 -6.32 5.26
N LEU A 88 -5.97 -5.88 6.29
CA LEU A 88 -5.56 -4.77 7.13
C LEU A 88 -4.76 -5.33 8.31
N CYS A 89 -3.60 -4.75 8.60
CA CYS A 89 -2.63 -5.27 9.55
C CYS A 89 -2.41 -4.29 10.69
N LYS A 90 -2.22 -4.82 11.90
CA LYS A 90 -1.97 -4.02 13.10
C LYS A 90 -0.49 -3.90 13.45
N SER A 91 0.36 -4.69 12.79
CA SER A 91 1.80 -4.71 13.05
C SER A 91 2.58 -5.08 11.79
N LYS A 92 3.88 -4.81 11.84
CA LYS A 92 4.81 -5.18 10.76
C LYS A 92 4.85 -6.69 10.54
N SER A 93 4.88 -7.46 11.61
CA SER A 93 4.89 -8.95 11.54
C SER A 93 3.62 -9.48 10.89
N GLU A 94 2.47 -8.90 11.21
CA GLU A 94 1.19 -9.29 10.63
C GLU A 94 1.16 -9.00 9.13
N CYS A 95 1.67 -7.85 8.70
CA CYS A 95 1.79 -7.52 7.28
C CYS A 95 2.69 -8.53 6.56
N SER A 96 3.83 -8.88 7.13
CA SER A 96 4.76 -9.87 6.56
C SER A 96 4.12 -11.24 6.43
N TYR A 97 3.38 -11.67 7.45
CA TYR A 97 2.66 -12.94 7.45
C TYR A 97 1.63 -13.02 6.32
N TRP A 98 0.76 -12.03 6.23
CA TRP A 98 -0.31 -12.02 5.22
C TRP A 98 0.21 -11.83 3.81
N GLU A 99 1.26 -11.05 3.62
CA GLU A 99 1.91 -10.91 2.32
C GLU A 99 2.45 -12.26 1.84
N THR A 100 3.19 -12.96 2.68
CA THR A 100 3.73 -14.28 2.37
C THR A 100 2.60 -15.27 2.05
N TYR A 101 1.56 -15.28 2.88
CA TYR A 101 0.39 -16.13 2.66
C TYR A 101 -0.23 -15.91 1.27
N GLU A 102 -0.45 -14.67 0.89
CA GLU A 102 -1.09 -14.35 -0.38
C GLU A 102 -0.19 -14.66 -1.59
N ILE A 103 1.13 -14.50 -1.46
CA ILE A 103 2.07 -14.79 -2.54
C ILE A 103 2.12 -16.30 -2.84
N ILE A 104 2.07 -17.14 -1.81
CA ILE A 104 2.20 -18.60 -1.95
C ILE A 104 0.86 -19.33 -2.10
N SER A 105 -0.24 -18.63 -1.99
CA SER A 105 -1.60 -19.21 -2.06
C SER A 105 -2.04 -19.48 -3.49
#